data_ef4cdba5d591bb1de26ce0389605a503
#
_entry.id   ef4cdba5d591bb1de26ce0389605a503
#
_cell.length_a   1.000
_cell.length_b   1.000
_cell.length_c   1.000
_cell.angle_alpha   90.00
_cell.angle_beta   90.00
_cell.angle_gamma   90.00
#
_symmetry.space_group_name_H-M   'P 1'
#
loop_
_entity.id
_entity.type
_entity.pdbx_description
1 polymer ?
#
loop_
_entity_poly.entity_id
_entity_poly.type
_entity_poly.pdbx_seq_one_letter_code
_entity_poly.pdbx_strand_id
1 'polypeptide(L)'
;MKNSVIITFSDVLSLNISPKLCVEWATEIIKRKNECQLPPKNSIKFGDNCFFNTMPSLIPFINRFGVKEVSRITSREPALMADILLYDSLTGNLLSFMDGTWITTMRTGAVAAITIDK
;
A
#
# COMPACT_ATOMS: atom_id res chain seq x y z
N MET A 1 -15.84 13.33 5.04
CA MET A 1 -15.31 12.71 3.81
C MET A 1 -15.60 13.55 2.55
N LYS A 2 -15.62 14.86 2.70
CA LYS A 2 -15.77 15.76 1.55
C LYS A 2 -14.60 15.57 0.59
N ASN A 3 -14.90 15.48 -0.70
CA ASN A 3 -13.91 15.40 -1.78
C ASN A 3 -13.02 14.14 -1.78
N SER A 4 -13.41 13.10 -1.04
CA SER A 4 -12.71 11.82 -1.09
C SER A 4 -13.03 11.09 -2.38
N VAL A 5 -12.03 10.37 -2.92
CA VAL A 5 -12.13 9.66 -4.19
C VAL A 5 -12.04 8.15 -3.95
N ILE A 6 -12.89 7.39 -4.63
CA ILE A 6 -12.80 5.93 -4.66
C ILE A 6 -12.01 5.55 -5.92
N ILE A 7 -10.91 4.81 -5.74
CA ILE A 7 -10.04 4.37 -6.84
C ILE A 7 -10.10 2.84 -6.90
N THR A 8 -10.65 2.31 -7.99
CA THR A 8 -10.82 0.87 -8.18
C THR A 8 -9.56 0.22 -8.75
N PHE A 9 -9.53 -1.11 -8.75
CA PHE A 9 -8.47 -1.88 -9.40
C PHE A 9 -8.31 -1.47 -10.87
N SER A 10 -9.42 -1.32 -11.61
CA SER A 10 -9.41 -0.89 -13.00
C SER A 10 -8.81 0.50 -13.17
N ASP A 11 -9.14 1.43 -12.25
CA ASP A 11 -8.59 2.78 -12.29
C ASP A 11 -7.06 2.73 -12.13
N VAL A 12 -6.55 1.92 -11.22
CA VAL A 12 -5.11 1.77 -11.02
C VAL A 12 -4.45 1.19 -12.26
N LEU A 13 -5.01 0.13 -12.84
CA LEU A 13 -4.47 -0.48 -14.06
C LEU A 13 -4.44 0.52 -15.23
N SER A 14 -5.42 1.40 -15.33
CA SER A 14 -5.51 2.37 -16.44
C SER A 14 -4.38 3.40 -16.42
N LEU A 15 -3.68 3.56 -15.30
CA LEU A 15 -2.54 4.48 -15.20
C LEU A 15 -1.31 3.97 -15.94
N ASN A 16 -1.26 2.69 -16.29
CA ASN A 16 -0.14 2.06 -17.01
C ASN A 16 1.23 2.36 -16.37
N ILE A 17 1.30 2.27 -15.05
CA ILE A 17 2.54 2.53 -14.30
C ILE A 17 3.55 1.42 -14.61
N SER A 18 4.74 1.81 -15.07
CA SER A 18 5.77 0.83 -15.46
C SER A 18 6.45 0.20 -14.24
N PRO A 19 6.95 -1.04 -14.35
CA PRO A 19 7.77 -1.63 -13.28
C PRO A 19 8.99 -0.78 -12.93
N LYS A 20 9.62 -0.13 -13.91
CA LYS A 20 10.75 0.78 -13.66
C LYS A 20 10.36 1.93 -12.74
N LEU A 21 9.21 2.54 -12.96
CA LEU A 21 8.73 3.64 -12.12
C LEU A 21 8.43 3.15 -10.70
N CYS A 22 7.87 1.95 -10.56
CA CYS A 22 7.66 1.34 -9.23
C CYS A 22 8.98 1.16 -8.48
N VAL A 23 10.04 0.72 -9.14
CA VAL A 23 11.38 0.58 -8.55
C VAL A 23 11.92 1.94 -8.12
N GLU A 24 11.77 2.97 -8.94
CA GLU A 24 12.20 4.33 -8.62
C GLU A 24 11.49 4.87 -7.37
N TRP A 25 10.18 4.71 -7.28
CA TRP A 25 9.39 5.13 -6.12
C TRP A 25 9.76 4.37 -4.85
N ALA A 26 9.90 3.05 -4.94
CA ALA A 26 10.30 2.24 -3.79
C ALA A 26 11.71 2.61 -3.31
N THR A 27 12.63 2.86 -4.24
CA THR A 27 14.00 3.29 -3.93
C THR A 27 14.00 4.62 -3.18
N GLU A 28 13.19 5.58 -3.63
CA GLU A 28 13.07 6.89 -2.98
C GLU A 28 12.62 6.75 -1.52
N ILE A 29 11.60 5.95 -1.27
CA ILE A 29 11.10 5.73 0.09
C ILE A 29 12.14 5.00 0.96
N ILE A 30 12.81 3.98 0.42
CA ILE A 30 13.84 3.25 1.15
C ILE A 30 14.99 4.19 1.55
N LYS A 31 15.43 5.07 0.67
CA LYS A 31 16.47 6.05 0.96
C LYS A 31 16.08 7.03 2.06
N ARG A 32 14.81 7.35 2.16
CA ARG A 32 14.27 8.35 3.09
C ARG A 32 13.45 7.73 4.23
N LYS A 33 13.57 6.44 4.47
CA LYS A 33 12.77 5.76 5.49
C LYS A 33 12.94 6.33 6.89
N ASN A 34 14.12 6.89 7.20
CA ASN A 34 14.38 7.52 8.50
C ASN A 34 13.58 8.81 8.71
N GLU A 35 13.06 9.40 7.64
CA GLU A 35 12.17 10.57 7.69
C GLU A 35 10.71 10.16 7.84
N CYS A 36 10.41 8.86 7.77
CA CYS A 36 9.06 8.32 7.80
C CYS A 36 8.80 7.58 9.11
N GLN A 37 7.52 7.41 9.45
CA GLN A 37 7.10 6.50 10.50
C GLN A 37 6.47 5.28 9.84
N LEU A 38 7.14 4.13 9.95
CA LEU A 38 6.75 2.88 9.31
C LEU A 38 6.69 1.77 10.37
N PRO A 39 5.68 1.80 11.27
CA PRO A 39 5.58 0.79 12.32
C PRO A 39 5.36 -0.61 11.74
N PRO A 40 5.71 -1.66 12.51
CA PRO A 40 5.46 -3.03 12.07
C PRO A 40 3.97 -3.28 11.85
N LYS A 41 3.67 -4.20 10.94
CA LYS A 41 2.28 -4.59 10.68
C LYS A 41 1.66 -5.26 11.90
N ASN A 42 0.37 -5.02 12.11
CA ASN A 42 -0.47 -5.78 13.03
C ASN A 42 -1.17 -6.89 12.26
N SER A 43 -1.27 -8.08 12.86
CA SER A 43 -1.83 -9.24 12.18
C SER A 43 -2.85 -9.94 13.07
N ILE A 44 -4.03 -10.22 12.50
CA ILE A 44 -5.04 -11.10 13.08
C ILE A 44 -5.07 -12.35 12.22
N LYS A 45 -4.94 -13.51 12.85
CA LYS A 45 -4.99 -14.82 12.18
C LYS A 45 -6.22 -15.58 12.63
N PHE A 46 -6.87 -16.24 11.68
CA PHE A 46 -8.11 -16.97 11.95
C PHE A 46 -8.34 -18.05 10.89
N GLY A 47 -9.22 -19.00 11.20
CA GLY A 47 -9.57 -20.09 10.28
C GLY A 47 -8.37 -20.84 9.74
N ASP A 48 -8.52 -21.43 8.56
CA ASP A 48 -7.46 -22.18 7.89
C ASP A 48 -6.61 -21.25 7.01
N ASN A 49 -5.48 -20.77 7.55
CA ASN A 49 -4.54 -19.90 6.85
C ASN A 49 -5.13 -18.57 6.39
N CYS A 50 -6.15 -18.07 7.09
CA CYS A 50 -6.68 -16.74 6.87
C CYS A 50 -5.99 -15.72 7.76
N PHE A 51 -5.89 -14.48 7.28
CA PHE A 51 -5.35 -13.38 8.09
C PHE A 51 -5.92 -12.03 7.65
N PHE A 52 -5.81 -11.07 8.56
CA PHE A 52 -6.08 -9.66 8.29
C PHE A 52 -4.93 -8.85 8.87
N ASN A 53 -4.18 -8.17 8.01
CA ASN A 53 -3.02 -7.35 8.40
C ASN A 53 -3.32 -5.88 8.17
N THR A 54 -2.84 -5.02 9.08
CA THR A 54 -2.90 -3.57 8.92
C THR A 54 -1.49 -3.00 9.02
N MET A 55 -1.18 -2.07 8.10
CA MET A 55 0.14 -1.46 7.98
C MET A 55 -0.01 0.06 7.87
N PRO A 56 0.00 0.79 8.99
CA PRO A 56 -0.05 2.25 8.96
C PRO A 56 1.31 2.84 8.60
N SER A 57 1.30 4.02 8.01
CA SER A 57 2.53 4.76 7.71
C SER A 57 2.28 6.26 7.69
N LEU A 58 3.32 7.03 8.04
CA LEU A 58 3.34 8.48 7.89
C LEU A 58 4.56 8.86 7.05
N ILE A 59 4.35 9.63 5.99
CA ILE A 59 5.39 10.11 5.09
C ILE A 59 5.34 11.64 5.07
N PRO A 60 6.12 12.30 5.99
CA PRO A 60 6.00 13.75 6.17
C PRO A 60 6.35 14.58 4.94
N PHE A 61 7.33 14.13 4.15
CA PHE A 61 7.81 14.95 3.03
C PHE A 61 6.82 15.03 1.85
N ILE A 62 5.74 14.24 1.87
CA ILE A 62 4.62 14.39 0.93
C ILE A 62 3.31 14.73 1.63
N ASN A 63 3.35 14.99 2.94
CA ASN A 63 2.18 15.34 3.76
C ASN A 63 1.07 14.28 3.69
N ARG A 64 1.46 13.01 3.83
CA ARG A 64 0.51 11.89 3.77
C ARG A 64 0.70 10.95 4.95
N PHE A 65 -0.40 10.47 5.49
CA PHE A 65 -0.42 9.23 6.24
C PHE A 65 -1.51 8.33 5.70
N GLY A 66 -1.41 7.05 6.00
CA GLY A 66 -2.39 6.11 5.50
C GLY A 66 -2.24 4.75 6.14
N VAL A 67 -3.10 3.84 5.70
CA VAL A 67 -3.06 2.45 6.13
C VAL A 67 -3.32 1.55 4.93
N LYS A 68 -2.53 0.50 4.80
CA LYS A 68 -2.81 -0.60 3.90
C LYS A 68 -3.36 -1.77 4.72
N GLU A 69 -4.49 -2.30 4.28
CA GLU A 69 -5.14 -3.45 4.87
C GLU A 69 -5.06 -4.61 3.88
N VAL A 70 -4.48 -5.72 4.31
CA VAL A 70 -4.34 -6.92 3.48
C VAL A 70 -5.09 -8.06 4.13
N SER A 71 -5.96 -8.72 3.37
CA SER A 71 -6.68 -9.89 3.86
C SER A 71 -6.38 -11.10 2.98
N ARG A 72 -6.29 -12.25 3.63
CA ARG A 72 -6.28 -13.55 2.96
C ARG A 72 -7.45 -14.36 3.46
N ILE A 73 -8.33 -14.70 2.53
CA ILE A 73 -9.47 -15.57 2.78
C ILE A 73 -9.36 -16.74 1.82
N THR A 74 -9.04 -17.92 2.33
CA THR A 74 -8.70 -19.08 1.50
C THR A 74 -9.87 -19.58 0.65
N SER A 75 -11.12 -19.28 1.06
CA SER A 75 -12.30 -19.61 0.28
C SER A 75 -12.67 -18.58 -0.78
N ARG A 76 -11.93 -17.47 -0.86
CA ARG A 76 -12.20 -16.38 -1.83
C ARG A 76 -11.24 -16.46 -3.00
N GLU A 77 -11.68 -15.99 -4.19
CA GLU A 77 -10.84 -15.86 -5.38
C GLU A 77 -10.84 -14.42 -5.89
N PRO A 78 -9.69 -13.71 -5.88
CA PRO A 78 -8.41 -14.15 -5.34
C PRO A 78 -8.41 -14.21 -3.80
N ALA A 79 -7.61 -15.09 -3.25
CA ALA A 79 -7.54 -15.25 -1.80
C ALA A 79 -6.95 -14.01 -1.11
N LEU A 80 -5.96 -13.38 -1.73
CA LEU A 80 -5.26 -12.22 -1.20
C LEU A 80 -5.78 -10.94 -1.85
N MET A 81 -6.23 -9.98 -1.02
CA MET A 81 -6.69 -8.67 -1.48
C MET A 81 -6.18 -7.59 -0.53
N ALA A 82 -6.02 -6.39 -1.05
CA ALA A 82 -5.57 -5.25 -0.27
C ALA A 82 -6.35 -3.99 -0.60
N ASP A 83 -6.55 -3.17 0.43
CA ASP A 83 -7.16 -1.84 0.32
C ASP A 83 -6.25 -0.80 1.00
N ILE A 84 -6.28 0.43 0.50
CA ILE A 84 -5.49 1.54 1.05
C ILE A 84 -6.39 2.73 1.33
N LEU A 85 -6.27 3.27 2.54
CA LEU A 85 -6.86 4.57 2.91
C LEU A 85 -5.71 5.58 2.95
N LEU A 86 -5.86 6.68 2.24
CA LEU A 86 -4.85 7.74 2.16
C LEU A 86 -5.41 9.05 2.67
N TYR A 87 -4.65 9.74 3.53
CA TYR A 87 -5.06 10.96 4.21
C TYR A 87 -4.04 12.08 3.98
N ASP A 88 -4.52 13.31 4.01
CA ASP A 88 -3.68 14.49 4.13
C ASP A 88 -3.24 14.62 5.59
N SER A 89 -1.94 14.58 5.87
CA SER A 89 -1.44 14.63 7.24
C SER A 89 -1.53 16.02 7.88
N LEU A 90 -1.71 17.05 7.08
CA LEU A 90 -1.86 18.42 7.60
C LEU A 90 -3.28 18.71 8.10
N THR A 91 -4.28 18.10 7.51
CA THR A 91 -5.69 18.34 7.83
C THR A 91 -6.38 17.15 8.48
N GLY A 92 -5.85 15.95 8.30
CA GLY A 92 -6.50 14.70 8.71
C GLY A 92 -7.62 14.26 7.78
N ASN A 93 -7.84 14.94 6.65
CA ASN A 93 -8.90 14.61 5.73
C ASN A 93 -8.58 13.34 4.95
N LEU A 94 -9.57 12.44 4.81
CA LEU A 94 -9.46 11.28 3.92
C LEU A 94 -9.44 11.77 2.47
N LEU A 95 -8.39 11.42 1.74
CA LEU A 95 -8.23 11.77 0.32
C LEU A 95 -8.77 10.70 -0.60
N SER A 96 -8.46 9.44 -0.31
CA SER A 96 -8.90 8.35 -1.17
C SER A 96 -9.04 7.05 -0.41
N PHE A 97 -9.96 6.23 -0.92
CA PHE A 97 -10.08 4.82 -0.64
C PHE A 97 -9.74 4.10 -1.94
N MET A 98 -8.67 3.31 -1.95
CA MET A 98 -8.22 2.68 -3.20
C MET A 98 -7.97 1.19 -3.04
N ASP A 99 -8.18 0.45 -4.13
CA ASP A 99 -7.74 -0.93 -4.21
C ASP A 99 -6.21 -0.97 -4.18
N GLY A 100 -5.67 -1.74 -3.26
CA GLY A 100 -4.23 -1.86 -3.06
C GLY A 100 -3.63 -3.15 -3.57
N THR A 101 -4.40 -4.00 -4.24
CA THR A 101 -3.95 -5.34 -4.65
C THR A 101 -2.80 -5.26 -5.65
N TRP A 102 -2.96 -4.46 -6.72
CA TRP A 102 -1.89 -4.25 -7.69
C TRP A 102 -0.67 -3.58 -7.06
N ILE A 103 -0.90 -2.55 -6.25
CA ILE A 103 0.17 -1.80 -5.56
C ILE A 103 0.99 -2.73 -4.66
N THR A 104 0.33 -3.60 -3.91
CA THR A 104 1.00 -4.56 -3.03
C THR A 104 1.88 -5.52 -3.82
N THR A 105 1.38 -6.04 -4.94
CA THR A 105 2.13 -6.94 -5.82
C THR A 105 3.35 -6.23 -6.43
N MET A 106 3.16 -5.03 -6.96
CA MET A 106 4.24 -4.28 -7.61
C MET A 106 5.29 -3.80 -6.62
N ARG A 107 4.88 -3.40 -5.41
CA ARG A 107 5.82 -3.01 -4.36
C ARG A 107 6.71 -4.18 -3.94
N THR A 108 6.13 -5.36 -3.78
CA THR A 108 6.89 -6.56 -3.43
C THR A 108 7.92 -6.89 -4.51
N GLY A 109 7.51 -6.84 -5.77
CA GLY A 109 8.43 -7.05 -6.91
C GLY A 109 9.53 -5.99 -7.00
N ALA A 110 9.19 -4.72 -6.75
CA ALA A 110 10.14 -3.62 -6.78
C ALA A 110 11.20 -3.76 -5.68
N VAL A 111 10.82 -4.11 -4.47
CA VAL A 111 11.75 -4.33 -3.35
C VAL A 111 12.66 -5.51 -3.65
N ALA A 112 12.13 -6.60 -4.20
CA ALA A 112 12.95 -7.75 -4.62
C ALA A 112 13.98 -7.36 -5.67
N ALA A 113 13.61 -6.57 -6.67
CA ALA A 113 14.50 -6.09 -7.72
C ALA A 113 15.64 -5.23 -7.16
N ILE A 114 15.35 -4.33 -6.23
CA ILE A 114 16.34 -3.49 -5.54
C ILE A 114 17.33 -4.36 -4.77
N THR A 115 16.86 -5.39 -4.10
CA THR A 115 17.68 -6.30 -3.31
C THR A 115 18.64 -7.11 -4.20
N ILE A 116 18.17 -7.56 -5.36
CA ILE A 116 18.98 -8.34 -6.30
C ILE A 116 20.10 -7.50 -6.92
N ASP A 117 19.84 -6.22 -7.19
CA ASP A 117 20.82 -5.30 -7.79
C ASP A 117 21.96 -4.88 -6.85
N LYS A 118 21.89 -5.27 -5.61
CA LYS A 118 22.98 -5.05 -4.65
C LYS A 118 23.94 -6.25 -4.68
#